data_b193907caef120eda50f6d34320f2a64
#
_entry.id   b193907caef120eda50f6d34320f2a64
#
_cell.length_a   1.000
_cell.length_b   1.000
_cell.length_c   1.000
_cell.angle_alpha   90.00
_cell.angle_beta   90.00
_cell.angle_gamma   90.00
#
_symmetry.space_group_name_H-M   'P 1'
#
loop_
_entity.id
_entity.type
_entity.pdbx_description
1 polymer ?
#
loop_
_entity_poly.entity_id
_entity_poly.type
_entity_poly.pdbx_seq_one_letter_code
_entity_poly.pdbx_strand_id
1 'polypeptide(L)'
;MDASLYFAAWVLAALVLIGLLSAVLARTRGRQDLRRLQAEKLNQALERYSAWVCAQRLAAVFNGESAEAAAALDEACTTRMAWFPELSGDMAELTAVHNRLVNFLHTQQALWLRDPERWIESEHDHRFLALWRQHRLALEVLHDKLQQVASVRLQPLPGRRRSTYA
;
A
#
# COMPACT_ATOMS: atom_id res chain seq x y z
N MET A 1 12.11 -4.91 -64.76
CA MET A 1 12.58 -5.70 -63.57
C MET A 1 12.45 -4.96 -62.25
N ASP A 2 12.07 -3.69 -62.25
CA ASP A 2 12.18 -2.83 -61.03
C ASP A 2 10.94 -2.85 -60.10
N ALA A 3 9.74 -3.09 -60.66
CA ALA A 3 8.50 -3.08 -59.86
C ALA A 3 8.45 -4.23 -58.82
N SER A 4 9.00 -5.39 -59.15
CA SER A 4 9.06 -6.56 -58.23
C SER A 4 10.04 -6.34 -57.08
N LEU A 5 11.14 -5.64 -57.32
CA LEU A 5 12.10 -5.26 -56.28
C LEU A 5 11.52 -4.25 -55.31
N TYR A 6 10.82 -3.21 -55.79
CA TYR A 6 10.13 -2.27 -54.94
C TYR A 6 9.04 -2.92 -54.10
N PHE A 7 8.26 -3.84 -54.68
CA PHE A 7 7.25 -4.59 -53.91
C PHE A 7 7.88 -5.43 -52.83
N ALA A 8 8.97 -6.18 -53.15
CA ALA A 8 9.66 -6.99 -52.15
C ALA A 8 10.25 -6.14 -51.00
N ALA A 9 10.83 -4.97 -51.34
CA ALA A 9 11.34 -4.03 -50.33
C ALA A 9 10.23 -3.51 -49.40
N TRP A 10 9.08 -3.16 -49.92
CA TRP A 10 7.91 -2.71 -49.14
C TRP A 10 7.36 -3.82 -48.20
N VAL A 11 7.28 -5.06 -48.68
CA VAL A 11 6.86 -6.21 -47.85
C VAL A 11 7.83 -6.45 -46.72
N LEU A 12 9.14 -6.37 -47.01
CA LEU A 12 10.19 -6.55 -45.99
C LEU A 12 10.16 -5.45 -44.95
N ALA A 13 9.99 -4.19 -45.36
CA ALA A 13 9.85 -3.06 -44.48
C ALA A 13 8.61 -3.19 -43.58
N ALA A 14 7.47 -3.63 -44.13
CA ALA A 14 6.24 -3.88 -43.38
C ALA A 14 6.42 -4.99 -42.31
N LEU A 15 7.10 -6.07 -42.66
CA LEU A 15 7.39 -7.19 -41.71
C LEU A 15 8.31 -6.73 -40.56
N VAL A 16 9.32 -5.93 -40.84
CA VAL A 16 10.21 -5.36 -39.83
C VAL A 16 9.43 -4.43 -38.89
N LEU A 17 8.56 -3.62 -39.44
CA LEU A 17 7.76 -2.67 -38.68
C LEU A 17 6.74 -3.39 -37.76
N ILE A 18 6.11 -4.44 -38.25
CA ILE A 18 5.22 -5.32 -37.45
C ILE A 18 6.02 -6.02 -36.33
N GLY A 19 7.20 -6.51 -36.63
CA GLY A 19 8.08 -7.14 -35.64
C GLY A 19 8.50 -6.17 -34.52
N LEU A 20 8.88 -4.95 -34.88
CA LEU A 20 9.24 -3.90 -33.92
C LEU A 20 8.03 -3.50 -33.05
N LEU A 21 6.86 -3.27 -33.65
CA LEU A 21 5.63 -2.97 -32.91
C LEU A 21 5.25 -4.08 -31.97
N SER A 22 5.34 -5.34 -32.39
CA SER A 22 5.06 -6.50 -31.56
C SER A 22 6.01 -6.61 -30.38
N ALA A 23 7.31 -6.36 -30.60
CA ALA A 23 8.32 -6.35 -29.54
C ALA A 23 8.09 -5.22 -28.50
N VAL A 24 7.74 -4.02 -28.97
CA VAL A 24 7.40 -2.90 -28.07
C VAL A 24 6.15 -3.19 -27.24
N LEU A 25 5.11 -3.74 -27.89
CA LEU A 25 3.85 -4.10 -27.22
C LEU A 25 4.07 -5.21 -26.18
N ALA A 26 4.87 -6.22 -26.50
CA ALA A 26 5.21 -7.30 -25.57
C ALA A 26 5.99 -6.75 -24.35
N ARG A 27 6.93 -5.83 -24.59
CA ARG A 27 7.71 -5.21 -23.50
C ARG A 27 6.86 -4.31 -22.60
N THR A 28 5.93 -3.56 -23.18
CA THR A 28 5.01 -2.70 -22.38
C THR A 28 4.04 -3.53 -21.54
N ARG A 29 3.47 -4.61 -22.11
CA ARG A 29 2.61 -5.55 -21.38
C ARG A 29 3.37 -6.20 -20.22
N GLY A 30 4.57 -6.73 -20.46
CA GLY A 30 5.37 -7.34 -19.40
C GLY A 30 5.69 -6.38 -18.25
N ARG A 31 5.94 -5.10 -18.53
CA ARG A 31 6.14 -4.08 -17.49
C ARG A 31 4.85 -3.78 -16.71
N GLN A 32 3.70 -3.76 -17.39
CA GLN A 32 2.41 -3.55 -16.74
C GLN A 32 2.05 -4.72 -15.83
N ASP A 33 2.29 -5.95 -16.28
CA ASP A 33 2.02 -7.15 -15.47
C ASP A 33 2.92 -7.22 -14.23
N LEU A 34 4.22 -6.87 -14.37
CA LEU A 34 5.11 -6.73 -13.22
C LEU A 34 4.64 -5.65 -12.26
N ARG A 35 4.21 -4.50 -12.76
CA ARG A 35 3.72 -3.40 -11.91
C ARG A 35 2.45 -3.80 -11.16
N ARG A 36 1.55 -4.58 -11.79
CA ARG A 36 0.36 -5.15 -11.14
C ARG A 36 0.74 -6.11 -10.02
N LEU A 37 1.66 -7.03 -10.28
CA LEU A 37 2.16 -7.97 -9.28
C LEU A 37 2.78 -7.25 -8.08
N GLN A 38 3.55 -6.18 -8.32
CA GLN A 38 4.13 -5.39 -7.25
C GLN A 38 3.09 -4.56 -6.48
N ALA A 39 2.00 -4.12 -7.13
CA ALA A 39 0.88 -3.48 -6.45
C ALA A 39 0.14 -4.45 -5.53
N GLU A 40 -0.07 -5.68 -5.97
CA GLU A 40 -0.64 -6.74 -5.13
C GLU A 40 0.25 -7.05 -3.93
N LYS A 41 1.57 -7.14 -4.15
CA LYS A 41 2.55 -7.35 -3.09
C LYS A 41 2.53 -6.21 -2.06
N LEU A 42 2.52 -4.96 -2.51
CA LEU A 42 2.39 -3.79 -1.65
C LEU A 42 1.08 -3.82 -0.86
N ASN A 43 -0.04 -4.14 -1.52
CA ASN A 43 -1.34 -4.25 -0.86
C ASN A 43 -1.34 -5.33 0.24
N GLN A 44 -0.78 -6.52 -0.04
CA GLN A 44 -0.67 -7.61 0.94
C GLN A 44 0.20 -7.22 2.15
N ALA A 45 1.28 -6.47 1.93
CA ALA A 45 2.10 -5.94 3.03
C ALA A 45 1.30 -4.95 3.90
N LEU A 46 0.55 -4.04 3.27
CA LEU A 46 -0.33 -3.10 3.97
C LEU A 46 -1.48 -3.82 4.71
N GLU A 47 -2.02 -4.91 4.18
CA GLU A 47 -3.04 -5.74 4.84
C GLU A 47 -2.49 -6.38 6.12
N ARG A 48 -1.31 -7.01 6.06
CA ARG A 48 -0.66 -7.61 7.24
C ARG A 48 -0.38 -6.56 8.31
N TYR A 49 0.15 -5.41 7.91
CA TYR A 49 0.39 -4.28 8.79
C TYR A 49 -0.92 -3.75 9.41
N SER A 50 -1.96 -3.55 8.61
CA SER A 50 -3.24 -3.03 9.11
C SER A 50 -3.97 -4.01 10.04
N ALA A 51 -3.79 -5.32 9.83
CA ALA A 51 -4.32 -6.34 10.72
C ALA A 51 -3.72 -6.24 12.13
N TRP A 52 -2.41 -5.98 12.23
CA TRP A 52 -1.75 -5.71 13.51
C TRP A 52 -2.33 -4.45 14.18
N VAL A 53 -2.50 -3.34 13.46
CA VAL A 53 -3.09 -2.11 14.02
C VAL A 53 -4.52 -2.37 14.52
N CYS A 54 -5.31 -3.13 13.78
CA CYS A 54 -6.66 -3.51 14.22
C CYS A 54 -6.64 -4.37 15.50
N ALA A 55 -5.67 -5.27 15.62
CA ALA A 55 -5.50 -6.09 16.83
C ALA A 55 -5.16 -5.24 18.07
N GLN A 56 -4.39 -4.14 17.92
CA GLN A 56 -4.09 -3.24 19.04
C GLN A 56 -5.34 -2.58 19.64
N ARG A 57 -6.39 -2.38 18.86
CA ARG A 57 -7.66 -1.85 19.36
C ARG A 57 -8.36 -2.77 20.35
N LEU A 58 -8.14 -4.09 20.22
CA LEU A 58 -8.76 -5.12 21.06
C LEU A 58 -7.80 -5.59 22.17
N ALA A 59 -6.55 -5.18 22.13
CA ALA A 59 -5.56 -5.58 23.13
C ALA A 59 -5.77 -4.81 24.42
N ALA A 60 -5.88 -5.53 25.54
CA ALA A 60 -5.96 -4.91 26.86
C ALA A 60 -4.65 -4.21 27.26
N VAL A 61 -3.53 -4.70 26.76
CA VAL A 61 -2.19 -4.17 27.04
C VAL A 61 -1.38 -4.15 25.75
N PHE A 62 -0.66 -3.06 25.52
CA PHE A 62 0.26 -2.94 24.40
C PHE A 62 1.57 -3.68 24.70
N ASN A 63 1.91 -4.67 23.88
CA ASN A 63 3.11 -5.49 24.04
C ASN A 63 4.26 -5.09 23.09
N GLY A 64 4.22 -3.86 22.57
CA GLY A 64 5.17 -3.40 21.56
C GLY A 64 4.72 -3.69 20.13
N GLU A 65 5.49 -3.18 19.18
CA GLU A 65 5.30 -3.48 17.77
C GLU A 65 5.78 -4.91 17.48
N SER A 66 4.97 -5.71 16.81
CA SER A 66 5.39 -7.07 16.44
C SER A 66 6.43 -7.02 15.32
N ALA A 67 7.40 -7.94 15.36
CA ALA A 67 8.40 -8.06 14.30
C ALA A 67 7.76 -8.28 12.91
N GLU A 68 6.60 -8.94 12.87
CA GLU A 68 5.83 -9.16 11.64
C GLU A 68 5.25 -7.84 11.10
N ALA A 69 4.70 -6.98 11.97
CA ALA A 69 4.15 -5.69 11.57
C ALA A 69 5.26 -4.74 11.09
N ALA A 70 6.39 -4.69 11.79
CA ALA A 70 7.56 -3.92 11.37
C ALA A 70 8.08 -4.39 10.02
N ALA A 71 8.23 -5.71 9.82
CA ALA A 71 8.65 -6.28 8.55
C ALA A 71 7.65 -6.00 7.41
N ALA A 72 6.35 -6.06 7.70
CA ALA A 72 5.32 -5.75 6.71
C ALA A 72 5.35 -4.27 6.30
N LEU A 73 5.56 -3.35 7.23
CA LEU A 73 5.69 -1.92 6.94
C LEU A 73 6.97 -1.63 6.15
N ASP A 74 8.09 -2.26 6.51
CA ASP A 74 9.36 -2.13 5.78
C ASP A 74 9.25 -2.69 4.35
N GLU A 75 8.63 -3.84 4.17
CA GLU A 75 8.33 -4.41 2.84
C GLU A 75 7.46 -3.47 2.01
N ALA A 76 6.43 -2.85 2.61
CA ALA A 76 5.60 -1.86 1.96
C ALA A 76 6.42 -0.64 1.52
N CYS A 77 7.28 -0.10 2.40
CA CYS A 77 8.16 1.02 2.10
C CYS A 77 9.12 0.70 0.95
N THR A 78 9.77 -0.46 0.99
CA THR A 78 10.72 -0.92 -0.03
C THR A 78 10.05 -1.12 -1.38
N THR A 79 8.89 -1.80 -1.41
CA THR A 79 8.14 -2.02 -2.64
C THR A 79 7.64 -0.71 -3.25
N ARG A 80 7.12 0.21 -2.42
CA ARG A 80 6.72 1.55 -2.86
C ARG A 80 7.91 2.31 -3.44
N MET A 81 9.06 2.31 -2.77
CA MET A 81 10.25 3.04 -3.22
C MET A 81 10.73 2.55 -4.60
N ALA A 82 10.69 1.25 -4.84
CA ALA A 82 11.15 0.65 -6.08
C ALA A 82 10.17 0.82 -7.25
N TRP A 83 8.85 0.78 -6.99
CA TRP A 83 7.84 0.65 -8.04
C TRP A 83 6.81 1.77 -8.11
N PHE A 84 6.60 2.49 -7.02
CA PHE A 84 5.56 3.52 -6.87
C PHE A 84 6.11 4.78 -6.18
N PRO A 85 7.15 5.43 -6.74
CA PRO A 85 7.73 6.64 -6.14
C PRO A 85 6.72 7.77 -6.00
N GLU A 86 5.67 7.80 -6.84
CA GLU A 86 4.57 8.75 -6.80
C GLU A 86 3.74 8.69 -5.51
N LEU A 87 3.77 7.56 -4.79
CA LEU A 87 3.07 7.36 -3.50
C LEU A 87 3.93 7.77 -2.29
N SER A 88 5.05 8.46 -2.50
CA SER A 88 5.98 8.80 -1.41
C SER A 88 5.35 9.66 -0.33
N GLY A 89 4.55 10.65 -0.70
CA GLY A 89 3.87 11.54 0.24
C GLY A 89 2.83 10.80 1.09
N ASP A 90 2.02 9.96 0.46
CA ASP A 90 0.96 9.20 1.16
C ASP A 90 1.56 8.15 2.11
N MET A 91 2.67 7.52 1.70
CA MET A 91 3.38 6.59 2.57
C MET A 91 4.07 7.29 3.74
N ALA A 92 4.60 8.49 3.53
CA ALA A 92 5.18 9.30 4.60
C ALA A 92 4.09 9.72 5.62
N GLU A 93 2.90 10.09 5.16
CA GLU A 93 1.76 10.40 6.05
C GLU A 93 1.34 9.17 6.85
N LEU A 94 1.21 8.00 6.20
CA LEU A 94 0.93 6.74 6.90
C LEU A 94 1.95 6.45 7.99
N THR A 95 3.26 6.59 7.67
CA THR A 95 4.35 6.36 8.62
C THR A 95 4.32 7.37 9.77
N ALA A 96 4.00 8.64 9.50
CA ALA A 96 3.87 9.66 10.53
C ALA A 96 2.71 9.36 11.50
N VAL A 97 1.57 8.90 10.98
CA VAL A 97 0.44 8.49 11.81
C VAL A 97 0.76 7.23 12.60
N HIS A 98 1.43 6.25 11.99
CA HIS A 98 1.93 5.06 12.67
C HIS A 98 2.81 5.41 13.88
N ASN A 99 3.81 6.27 13.69
CA ASN A 99 4.70 6.69 14.78
C ASN A 99 3.93 7.39 15.92
N ARG A 100 2.94 8.22 15.59
CA ARG A 100 2.06 8.85 16.60
C ARG A 100 1.26 7.80 17.38
N LEU A 101 0.72 6.80 16.69
CA LEU A 101 -0.04 5.70 17.30
C LEU A 101 0.84 4.86 18.23
N VAL A 102 2.03 4.44 17.78
CA VAL A 102 2.96 3.64 18.57
C VAL A 102 3.43 4.40 19.81
N ASN A 103 3.80 5.67 19.66
CA ASN A 103 4.19 6.53 20.79
C ASN A 103 3.06 6.70 21.81
N PHE A 104 1.83 6.87 21.32
CA PHE A 104 0.65 6.92 22.19
C PHE A 104 0.48 5.59 22.96
N LEU A 105 0.55 4.44 22.29
CA LEU A 105 0.40 3.13 22.92
C LEU A 105 1.49 2.89 23.99
N HIS A 106 2.74 3.23 23.72
CA HIS A 106 3.83 3.16 24.72
C HIS A 106 3.57 4.06 25.93
N THR A 107 3.10 5.29 25.69
CA THR A 107 2.77 6.22 26.77
C THR A 107 1.63 5.67 27.64
N GLN A 108 0.60 5.08 27.03
CA GLN A 108 -0.52 4.48 27.74
C GLN A 108 -0.09 3.26 28.55
N GLN A 109 0.76 2.42 27.99
CA GLN A 109 1.35 1.28 28.71
C GLN A 109 2.16 1.72 29.93
N ALA A 110 3.01 2.72 29.76
CA ALA A 110 3.82 3.26 30.87
C ALA A 110 2.93 3.88 31.99
N LEU A 111 1.85 4.55 31.61
CA LEU A 111 0.88 5.10 32.56
C LEU A 111 0.14 3.97 33.29
N TRP A 112 -0.35 2.94 32.60
CA TRP A 112 -1.00 1.78 33.18
C TRP A 112 -0.10 1.08 34.22
N LEU A 113 1.18 0.87 33.90
CA LEU A 113 2.12 0.20 34.80
C LEU A 113 2.47 1.04 36.03
N ARG A 114 2.43 2.38 35.92
CA ARG A 114 2.80 3.29 36.99
C ARG A 114 1.62 3.68 37.87
N ASP A 115 0.46 3.94 37.29
CA ASP A 115 -0.72 4.49 37.95
C ASP A 115 -2.00 4.03 37.22
N PRO A 116 -2.49 2.81 37.52
CA PRO A 116 -3.69 2.27 36.89
C PRO A 116 -4.94 3.11 37.11
N GLU A 117 -5.09 3.75 38.29
CA GLU A 117 -6.27 4.58 38.61
C GLU A 117 -6.34 5.79 37.70
N ARG A 118 -5.24 6.49 37.59
CA ARG A 118 -5.11 7.64 36.70
C ARG A 118 -5.25 7.25 35.23
N TRP A 119 -4.85 6.03 34.86
CA TRP A 119 -5.05 5.52 33.50
C TRP A 119 -6.54 5.34 33.20
N ILE A 120 -7.33 4.77 34.14
CA ILE A 120 -8.77 4.57 34.00
C ILE A 120 -9.50 5.92 33.86
N GLU A 121 -9.05 6.95 34.59
CA GLU A 121 -9.62 8.31 34.52
C GLU A 121 -9.21 9.06 33.24
N SER A 122 -8.21 8.56 32.51
CA SER A 122 -7.73 9.23 31.30
C SER A 122 -8.68 8.99 30.11
N GLU A 123 -8.81 9.97 29.23
CA GLU A 123 -9.60 9.84 27.98
C GLU A 123 -8.85 9.03 26.90
N HIS A 124 -8.14 7.94 27.31
CA HIS A 124 -7.29 7.17 26.42
C HIS A 124 -8.04 6.55 25.25
N ASP A 125 -9.27 6.06 25.46
CA ASP A 125 -10.09 5.46 24.41
C ASP A 125 -10.45 6.48 23.32
N HIS A 126 -10.82 7.69 23.73
CA HIS A 126 -11.18 8.73 22.77
C HIS A 126 -9.98 9.16 21.92
N ARG A 127 -8.80 9.31 22.54
CA ARG A 127 -7.54 9.63 21.85
C ARG A 127 -7.08 8.50 20.93
N PHE A 128 -7.19 7.26 21.39
CA PHE A 128 -6.89 6.08 20.56
C PHE A 128 -7.77 6.07 19.31
N LEU A 129 -9.09 6.24 19.48
CA LEU A 129 -10.03 6.24 18.35
C LEU A 129 -9.75 7.36 17.35
N ALA A 130 -9.30 8.53 17.81
CA ALA A 130 -8.93 9.64 16.93
C ALA A 130 -7.71 9.27 16.07
N LEU A 131 -6.64 8.72 16.67
CA LEU A 131 -5.44 8.26 15.96
C LEU A 131 -5.74 7.09 15.03
N TRP A 132 -6.56 6.15 15.46
CA TRP A 132 -6.97 5.01 14.65
C TRP A 132 -7.77 5.44 13.41
N ARG A 133 -8.66 6.45 13.54
CA ARG A 133 -9.37 7.02 12.39
C ARG A 133 -8.42 7.69 11.40
N GLN A 134 -7.44 8.46 11.89
CA GLN A 134 -6.41 9.07 11.04
C GLN A 134 -5.60 8.02 10.29
N HIS A 135 -5.16 6.98 11.00
CA HIS A 135 -4.43 5.87 10.41
C HIS A 135 -5.24 5.17 9.31
N ARG A 136 -6.50 4.87 9.59
CA ARG A 136 -7.39 4.25 8.63
C ARG A 136 -7.60 5.11 7.38
N LEU A 137 -7.79 6.42 7.57
CA LEU A 137 -7.93 7.35 6.45
C LEU A 137 -6.66 7.40 5.59
N ALA A 138 -5.47 7.45 6.20
CA ALA A 138 -4.20 7.42 5.48
C ALA A 138 -4.04 6.13 4.66
N LEU A 139 -4.40 4.97 5.23
CA LEU A 139 -4.41 3.70 4.51
C LEU A 139 -5.40 3.68 3.34
N GLU A 140 -6.62 4.18 3.52
CA GLU A 140 -7.63 4.24 2.45
C GLU A 140 -7.16 5.11 1.29
N VAL A 141 -6.60 6.29 1.58
CA VAL A 141 -6.04 7.19 0.56
C VAL A 141 -4.89 6.54 -0.21
N LEU A 142 -3.96 5.91 0.51
CA LEU A 142 -2.83 5.21 -0.11
C LEU A 142 -3.30 4.04 -0.99
N HIS A 143 -4.27 3.24 -0.52
CA HIS A 143 -4.84 2.13 -1.26
C HIS A 143 -5.56 2.60 -2.54
N ASP A 144 -6.40 3.63 -2.45
CA ASP A 144 -7.14 4.15 -3.59
C ASP A 144 -6.18 4.74 -4.66
N LYS A 145 -5.14 5.46 -4.24
CA LYS A 145 -4.10 5.93 -5.16
C LYS A 145 -3.30 4.79 -5.78
N LEU A 146 -2.96 3.75 -5.00
CA LEU A 146 -2.29 2.56 -5.52
C LEU A 146 -3.12 1.88 -6.61
N GLN A 147 -4.42 1.74 -6.41
CA GLN A 147 -5.32 1.20 -7.44
C GLN A 147 -5.31 2.03 -8.72
N GLN A 148 -5.34 3.38 -8.59
CA GLN A 148 -5.30 4.29 -9.73
C GLN A 148 -3.98 4.17 -10.50
N VAL A 149 -2.86 4.24 -9.80
CA VAL A 149 -1.51 4.21 -10.38
C VAL A 149 -1.18 2.85 -11.01
N ALA A 150 -1.61 1.76 -10.39
CA ALA A 150 -1.40 0.41 -10.91
C ALA A 150 -2.45 0.00 -11.96
N SER A 151 -3.52 0.77 -12.13
CA SER A 151 -4.68 0.43 -12.99
C SER A 151 -5.24 -0.97 -12.69
N VAL A 152 -5.30 -1.33 -11.41
CA VAL A 152 -5.71 -2.67 -10.91
C VAL A 152 -6.76 -2.52 -9.83
N ARG A 153 -7.73 -3.43 -9.80
CA ARG A 153 -8.67 -3.55 -8.69
C ARG A 153 -8.04 -4.44 -7.62
N LEU A 154 -7.57 -3.83 -6.56
CA LEU A 154 -6.97 -4.53 -5.42
C LEU A 154 -8.04 -5.00 -4.42
N GLN A 155 -7.66 -5.98 -3.59
CA GLN A 155 -8.52 -6.44 -2.51
C GLN A 155 -8.64 -5.34 -1.43
N PRO A 156 -9.84 -5.07 -0.89
CA PRO A 156 -10.02 -4.02 0.11
C PRO A 156 -9.31 -4.38 1.42
N LEU A 157 -8.69 -3.39 2.03
CA LEU A 157 -8.00 -3.53 3.31
C LEU A 157 -8.96 -3.94 4.44
N PRO A 158 -8.51 -4.72 5.44
CA PRO A 158 -9.32 -5.11 6.58
C PRO A 158 -9.87 -3.88 7.32
N GLY A 159 -11.16 -3.94 7.70
CA GLY A 159 -11.87 -2.85 8.37
C GLY A 159 -12.57 -1.84 7.45
N ARG A 160 -12.42 -1.94 6.13
CA ARG A 160 -13.22 -1.15 5.19
C ARG A 160 -14.66 -1.68 5.19
N ARG A 161 -15.59 -0.96 5.82
CA ARG A 161 -17.02 -1.21 5.62
C ARG A 161 -17.32 -0.89 4.15
N ARG A 162 -17.84 -1.86 3.39
CA ARG A 162 -18.47 -1.55 2.10
C ARG A 162 -19.57 -0.54 2.40
N SER A 163 -19.38 0.71 1.97
CA SER A 163 -20.46 1.69 1.93
C SER A 163 -21.48 1.18 0.92
N THR A 164 -22.45 0.40 1.40
CA THR A 164 -23.66 0.03 0.66
C THR A 164 -24.62 1.21 0.77
N TYR A 165 -24.30 2.30 0.09
CA TYR A 165 -25.29 3.29 -0.28
C TYR A 165 -25.48 3.15 -1.80
N ALA A 166 -26.45 2.33 -2.17
CA ALA A 166 -27.17 2.42 -3.42
C ALA A 166 -28.37 3.36 -3.20
#